data_bba16f71cbb03e3d9e273354b8bfe261
#
_entry.id   bba16f71cbb03e3d9e273354b8bfe261
#
_cell.length_a   1.000
_cell.length_b   1.000
_cell.length_c   1.000
_cell.angle_alpha   90.00
_cell.angle_beta   90.00
_cell.angle_gamma   90.00
#
_symmetry.space_group_name_H-M   'P 1'
#
loop_
_entity.id
_entity.type
_entity.pdbx_description
1 polymer ?
#
loop_
_entity_poly.entity_id
_entity_poly.type
_entity_poly.pdbx_seq_one_letter_code
_entity_poly.pdbx_strand_id
1 'polypeptide(L)'
;GYYWAHPLEIFATNEGGMSFHGGLVGGIIGGVLVCRMYKLDAWTIADLAVIGAPLALCLGRCANFVNGELWGKPTDLPWGVIFGGTAGDMPRHPSQLYEAFLEGIVLFCILQVLSRKKPLLPQGTFMGVFVMGYGIVRFLIEFVRVPDAQLGYLLGGVITMGQLLSLPLVIAGLALIIFAR
;
A
#
# COMPACT_ATOMS: atom_id res chain seq x y z
N GLY A 1 19.92 10.16 -16.59
CA GLY A 1 18.47 10.13 -16.47
C GLY A 1 17.88 11.51 -16.72
N TYR A 2 16.65 11.55 -17.23
CA TYR A 2 15.94 12.75 -17.65
C TYR A 2 15.95 13.89 -16.61
N TYR A 3 15.60 13.59 -15.35
CA TYR A 3 15.55 14.57 -14.26
C TYR A 3 16.91 15.17 -13.86
N TRP A 4 18.02 14.54 -14.20
CA TRP A 4 19.35 15.14 -13.99
C TRP A 4 19.61 16.31 -14.97
N ALA A 5 19.02 16.24 -16.16
CA ALA A 5 19.11 17.30 -17.15
C ALA A 5 18.05 18.41 -16.90
N HIS A 6 16.95 18.08 -16.23
CA HIS A 6 15.80 18.97 -16.00
C HIS A 6 15.36 18.98 -14.52
N PRO A 7 16.21 19.46 -13.58
CA PRO A 7 15.95 19.33 -12.13
C PRO A 7 14.70 20.10 -11.67
N LEU A 8 14.27 21.14 -12.37
CA LEU A 8 13.06 21.91 -12.02
C LEU A 8 11.78 21.15 -12.34
N GLU A 9 11.79 20.20 -13.25
CA GLU A 9 10.63 19.39 -13.58
C GLU A 9 10.25 18.40 -12.47
N ILE A 10 11.12 18.18 -11.48
CA ILE A 10 10.79 17.42 -10.26
C ILE A 10 9.62 18.08 -9.49
N PHE A 11 9.45 19.39 -9.63
CA PHE A 11 8.37 20.16 -8.99
C PHE A 11 7.12 20.31 -9.85
N ALA A 12 7.14 19.87 -11.10
CA ALA A 12 6.01 19.95 -12.02
C ALA A 12 4.98 18.84 -11.74
N THR A 13 4.41 18.83 -10.56
CA THR A 13 3.43 17.80 -10.11
C THR A 13 2.11 17.81 -10.88
N ASN A 14 1.84 18.90 -11.62
CA ASN A 14 0.69 19.07 -12.50
C ASN A 14 0.81 18.29 -13.82
N GLU A 15 2.02 17.87 -14.20
CA GLU A 15 2.27 17.11 -15.43
C GLU A 15 2.18 15.58 -15.21
N GLY A 16 1.88 15.15 -14.00
CA GLY A 16 1.78 13.73 -13.65
C GLY A 16 3.15 13.14 -13.25
N GLY A 17 3.23 11.81 -13.23
CA GLY A 17 4.50 11.10 -12.94
C GLY A 17 4.90 11.09 -11.46
N MET A 18 3.98 11.38 -10.53
CA MET A 18 4.26 11.29 -9.10
C MET A 18 4.61 9.86 -8.70
N SER A 19 5.82 9.68 -8.18
CA SER A 19 6.26 8.39 -7.66
C SER A 19 5.69 8.14 -6.27
N PHE A 20 4.94 7.05 -6.10
CA PHE A 20 4.51 6.59 -4.77
C PHE A 20 5.70 6.44 -3.81
N HIS A 21 6.81 5.87 -4.27
CA HIS A 21 8.02 5.69 -3.46
C HIS A 21 8.64 7.04 -3.06
N GLY A 22 8.65 8.01 -3.97
CA GLY A 22 9.13 9.37 -3.67
C GLY A 22 8.27 10.05 -2.60
N GLY A 23 6.95 9.95 -2.72
CA GLY A 23 6.01 10.46 -1.73
C GLY A 23 6.16 9.79 -0.36
N LEU A 24 6.33 8.48 -0.33
CA LEU A 24 6.54 7.72 0.90
C LEU A 24 7.85 8.12 1.59
N VAL A 25 8.96 8.13 0.86
CA VAL A 25 10.28 8.53 1.40
C VAL A 25 10.25 9.98 1.89
N GLY A 26 9.68 10.89 1.09
CA GLY A 26 9.51 12.29 1.48
C GLY A 26 8.64 12.46 2.73
N GLY A 27 7.55 11.71 2.84
CA GLY A 27 6.69 11.68 4.02
C GLY A 27 7.41 11.17 5.28
N ILE A 28 8.20 10.11 5.16
CA ILE A 28 9.02 9.58 6.27
C ILE A 28 10.06 10.60 6.71
N ILE A 29 10.83 11.17 5.77
CA ILE A 29 11.86 12.17 6.08
C ILE A 29 11.22 13.40 6.73
N GLY A 30 10.14 13.93 6.14
CA GLY A 30 9.42 15.08 6.68
C GLY A 30 8.86 14.80 8.07
N GLY A 31 8.26 13.64 8.30
CA GLY A 31 7.76 13.21 9.60
C GLY A 31 8.86 13.15 10.67
N VAL A 32 10.01 12.54 10.34
CA VAL A 32 11.15 12.46 11.24
C VAL A 32 11.72 13.84 11.57
N LEU A 33 11.82 14.73 10.57
CA LEU A 33 12.29 16.11 10.79
C LEU A 33 11.34 16.88 11.71
N VAL A 34 10.04 16.80 11.48
CA VAL A 34 9.02 17.45 12.34
C VAL A 34 9.11 16.90 13.75
N CYS A 35 9.19 15.57 13.93
CA CYS A 35 9.33 14.98 15.26
C CYS A 35 10.58 15.49 15.99
N ARG A 36 11.71 15.62 15.29
CA ARG A 36 12.94 16.19 15.88
C ARG A 36 12.82 17.66 16.23
N MET A 37 12.23 18.47 15.34
CA MET A 37 12.04 19.92 15.58
C MET A 37 11.15 20.19 16.79
N TYR A 38 10.07 19.43 16.95
CA TYR A 38 9.10 19.62 18.04
C TYR A 38 9.32 18.70 19.24
N LYS A 39 10.42 17.92 19.25
CA LYS A 39 10.76 16.94 20.30
C LYS A 39 9.64 15.94 20.56
N LEU A 40 8.94 15.51 19.50
CA LEU A 40 7.90 14.51 19.55
C LEU A 40 8.52 13.11 19.45
N ASP A 41 7.88 12.15 20.10
CA ASP A 41 8.26 10.75 19.92
C ASP A 41 7.80 10.22 18.55
N ALA A 42 8.78 9.86 17.71
CA ALA A 42 8.53 9.44 16.34
C ALA A 42 7.73 8.14 16.24
N TRP A 43 7.88 7.22 17.21
CA TRP A 43 7.13 5.97 17.20
C TRP A 43 5.66 6.19 17.52
N THR A 44 5.36 7.05 18.50
CA THR A 44 3.97 7.43 18.81
C THR A 44 3.30 8.11 17.61
N ILE A 45 4.02 9.02 16.94
CA ILE A 45 3.47 9.71 15.76
C ILE A 45 3.27 8.72 14.60
N ALA A 46 4.19 7.79 14.38
CA ALA A 46 4.07 6.76 13.36
C ALA A 46 2.86 5.83 13.63
N ASP A 47 2.70 5.36 14.86
CA ASP A 47 1.53 4.55 15.27
C ASP A 47 0.22 5.31 15.07
N LEU A 48 0.19 6.60 15.39
CA LEU A 48 -0.99 7.44 15.19
C LEU A 48 -1.33 7.61 13.70
N ALA A 49 -0.32 7.84 12.88
CA ALA A 49 -0.47 8.03 11.44
C ALA A 49 -1.04 6.77 10.76
N VAL A 50 -0.57 5.58 11.14
CA VAL A 50 -1.02 4.34 10.49
C VAL A 50 -2.43 3.92 10.87
N ILE A 51 -3.01 4.45 11.94
CA ILE A 51 -4.43 4.20 12.28
C ILE A 51 -5.35 4.77 11.18
N GLY A 52 -4.99 5.90 10.59
CA GLY A 52 -5.75 6.52 9.51
C GLY A 52 -5.31 6.13 8.09
N ALA A 53 -4.08 5.63 7.92
CA ALA A 53 -3.50 5.32 6.62
C ALA A 53 -4.35 4.35 5.76
N PRO A 54 -5.01 3.31 6.31
CA PRO A 54 -5.87 2.43 5.51
C PRO A 54 -7.01 3.15 4.80
N LEU A 55 -7.57 4.21 5.37
CA LEU A 55 -8.61 4.99 4.70
C LEU A 55 -8.07 5.69 3.44
N ALA A 56 -6.86 6.22 3.51
CA ALA A 56 -6.21 6.83 2.35
C ALA A 56 -5.94 5.77 1.26
N LEU A 57 -5.51 4.55 1.65
CA LEU A 57 -5.36 3.44 0.72
C LEU A 57 -6.70 3.07 0.08
N CYS A 58 -7.77 2.96 0.86
CA CYS A 58 -9.12 2.68 0.37
C CYS A 58 -9.54 3.68 -0.72
N LEU A 59 -9.42 4.98 -0.43
CA LEU A 59 -9.79 6.05 -1.37
C LEU A 59 -8.93 6.00 -2.64
N GLY A 60 -7.62 5.79 -2.49
CA GLY A 60 -6.71 5.64 -3.63
C GLY A 60 -7.09 4.45 -4.53
N ARG A 61 -7.46 3.30 -3.95
CA ARG A 61 -7.89 2.13 -4.72
C ARG A 61 -9.25 2.34 -5.39
N CYS A 62 -10.17 3.03 -4.73
CA CYS A 62 -11.43 3.45 -5.36
C CYS A 62 -11.17 4.38 -6.56
N ALA A 63 -10.24 5.32 -6.43
CA ALA A 63 -9.84 6.19 -7.54
C ALA A 63 -9.23 5.39 -8.70
N ASN A 64 -8.35 4.42 -8.43
CA ASN A 64 -7.81 3.53 -9.46
C ASN A 64 -8.93 2.74 -10.18
N PHE A 65 -9.95 2.29 -9.46
CA PHE A 65 -11.11 1.63 -10.05
C PHE A 65 -11.88 2.55 -11.00
N VAL A 66 -12.17 3.78 -10.55
CA VAL A 66 -12.88 4.79 -11.37
C VAL A 66 -12.08 5.16 -12.62
N ASN A 67 -10.75 5.27 -12.48
CA ASN A 67 -9.85 5.56 -13.60
C ASN A 67 -9.66 4.35 -14.55
N GLY A 68 -10.15 3.17 -14.20
CA GLY A 68 -9.98 1.96 -15.02
C GLY A 68 -8.52 1.51 -15.13
N GLU A 69 -7.74 1.62 -14.04
CA GLU A 69 -6.33 1.25 -14.00
C GLU A 69 -6.05 0.19 -12.92
N LEU A 70 -4.92 -0.52 -13.03
CA LEU A 70 -4.47 -1.54 -12.07
C LEU A 70 -5.49 -2.70 -11.88
N TRP A 71 -6.19 -3.08 -12.94
CA TRP A 71 -7.15 -4.19 -12.94
C TRP A 71 -6.49 -5.55 -12.71
N GLY A 72 -7.32 -6.54 -12.36
CA GLY A 72 -6.90 -7.92 -12.17
C GLY A 72 -6.86 -8.76 -13.46
N LYS A 73 -6.52 -10.04 -13.29
CA LYS A 73 -6.53 -11.04 -14.36
C LYS A 73 -7.94 -11.23 -14.91
N PRO A 74 -8.08 -11.75 -16.16
CA PRO A 74 -9.38 -12.18 -16.68
C PRO A 74 -10.07 -13.17 -15.74
N THR A 75 -11.40 -13.10 -15.65
CA THR A 75 -12.19 -13.96 -14.79
C THR A 75 -13.58 -14.24 -15.37
N ASP A 76 -14.10 -15.43 -15.10
CA ASP A 76 -15.47 -15.82 -15.45
C ASP A 76 -16.45 -15.64 -14.26
N LEU A 77 -16.00 -15.00 -13.17
CA LEU A 77 -16.83 -14.76 -11.99
C LEU A 77 -17.93 -13.73 -12.31
N PRO A 78 -19.13 -13.86 -11.72
CA PRO A 78 -20.28 -13.02 -12.04
C PRO A 78 -20.10 -11.53 -11.70
N TRP A 79 -19.10 -11.18 -10.90
CA TRP A 79 -18.74 -9.80 -10.58
C TRP A 79 -17.51 -9.28 -11.34
N GLY A 80 -17.07 -10.02 -12.39
CA GLY A 80 -16.03 -9.53 -13.28
C GLY A 80 -16.46 -8.22 -13.96
N VAL A 81 -15.54 -7.27 -14.08
CA VAL A 81 -15.79 -5.94 -14.65
C VAL A 81 -15.05 -5.81 -15.99
N ILE A 82 -15.73 -5.28 -17.00
CA ILE A 82 -15.13 -4.91 -18.27
C ILE A 82 -14.67 -3.46 -18.18
N PHE A 83 -13.37 -3.25 -18.14
CA PHE A 83 -12.79 -1.91 -18.04
C PHE A 83 -12.65 -1.20 -19.39
N GLY A 84 -12.58 -1.96 -20.48
CA GLY A 84 -12.36 -1.38 -21.81
C GLY A 84 -10.94 -0.83 -22.02
N GLY A 85 -10.74 -0.06 -23.10
CA GLY A 85 -9.46 0.58 -23.37
C GLY A 85 -8.29 -0.42 -23.40
N THR A 86 -7.22 -0.14 -22.67
CA THR A 86 -6.03 -1.01 -22.60
C THR A 86 -6.27 -2.33 -21.85
N ALA A 87 -7.35 -2.42 -21.07
CA ALA A 87 -7.75 -3.66 -20.39
C ALA A 87 -8.41 -4.66 -21.35
N GLY A 88 -8.94 -4.19 -22.49
CA GLY A 88 -9.71 -4.99 -23.46
C GLY A 88 -11.13 -5.28 -22.99
N ASP A 89 -11.85 -6.10 -23.76
CA ASP A 89 -13.28 -6.35 -23.58
C ASP A 89 -13.58 -7.62 -22.75
N MET A 90 -12.57 -8.20 -22.12
CA MET A 90 -12.75 -9.37 -21.26
C MET A 90 -13.08 -8.95 -19.82
N PRO A 91 -14.03 -9.64 -19.15
CA PRO A 91 -14.27 -9.44 -17.71
C PRO A 91 -13.00 -9.72 -16.89
N ARG A 92 -12.68 -8.87 -15.97
CA ARG A 92 -11.49 -8.95 -15.11
C ARG A 92 -11.86 -8.82 -13.64
N HIS A 93 -11.02 -9.37 -12.77
CA HIS A 93 -11.14 -9.13 -11.34
C HIS A 93 -11.01 -7.64 -11.05
N PRO A 94 -11.98 -7.01 -10.35
CA PRO A 94 -11.83 -5.64 -9.84
C PRO A 94 -10.88 -5.64 -8.62
N SER A 95 -9.59 -5.96 -8.86
CA SER A 95 -8.59 -6.11 -7.80
C SER A 95 -8.44 -4.86 -6.96
N GLN A 96 -8.67 -3.66 -7.54
CA GLN A 96 -8.68 -2.39 -6.83
C GLN A 96 -9.73 -2.39 -5.69
N LEU A 97 -10.92 -2.96 -5.93
CA LEU A 97 -11.97 -3.04 -4.91
C LEU A 97 -11.64 -4.07 -3.82
N TYR A 98 -10.97 -5.16 -4.18
CA TYR A 98 -10.48 -6.13 -3.19
C TYR A 98 -9.41 -5.48 -2.29
N GLU A 99 -8.47 -4.73 -2.89
CA GLU A 99 -7.46 -3.96 -2.16
C GLU A 99 -8.12 -2.89 -1.28
N ALA A 100 -9.07 -2.11 -1.81
CA ALA A 100 -9.81 -1.11 -1.05
C ALA A 100 -10.50 -1.71 0.19
N PHE A 101 -11.12 -2.88 0.03
CA PHE A 101 -11.78 -3.57 1.12
C PHE A 101 -10.79 -4.13 2.15
N LEU A 102 -9.78 -4.87 1.73
CA LEU A 102 -8.87 -5.59 2.62
C LEU A 102 -7.79 -4.67 3.22
N GLU A 103 -7.06 -3.90 2.38
CA GLU A 103 -6.02 -2.96 2.82
C GLU A 103 -6.62 -1.70 3.45
N GLY A 104 -7.81 -1.32 3.00
CA GLY A 104 -8.54 -0.16 3.49
C GLY A 104 -9.45 -0.50 4.66
N ILE A 105 -10.66 -1.00 4.38
CA ILE A 105 -11.72 -1.11 5.40
C ILE A 105 -11.36 -2.11 6.49
N VAL A 106 -10.96 -3.35 6.13
CA VAL A 106 -10.68 -4.41 7.11
C VAL A 106 -9.51 -4.02 8.02
N LEU A 107 -8.42 -3.57 7.43
CA LEU A 107 -7.23 -3.17 8.18
C LEU A 107 -7.50 -1.95 9.07
N PHE A 108 -8.29 -0.97 8.58
CA PHE A 108 -8.75 0.15 9.40
C PHE A 108 -9.56 -0.32 10.60
N CYS A 109 -10.53 -1.22 10.41
CA CYS A 109 -11.33 -1.75 11.51
C CYS A 109 -10.47 -2.48 12.56
N ILE A 110 -9.50 -3.28 12.11
CA ILE A 110 -8.56 -3.96 13.02
C ILE A 110 -7.80 -2.93 13.87
N LEU A 111 -7.22 -1.91 13.25
CA LEU A 111 -6.46 -0.87 13.94
C LEU A 111 -7.36 -0.06 14.89
N GLN A 112 -8.60 0.24 14.49
CA GLN A 112 -9.57 0.93 15.36
C GLN A 112 -9.96 0.09 16.59
N VAL A 113 -10.15 -1.20 16.42
CA VAL A 113 -10.45 -2.10 17.55
C VAL A 113 -9.25 -2.17 18.50
N LEU A 114 -8.05 -2.29 17.95
CA LEU A 114 -6.82 -2.33 18.76
C LEU A 114 -6.57 -1.01 19.50
N SER A 115 -6.84 0.14 18.86
CA SER A 115 -6.64 1.45 19.48
C SER A 115 -7.55 1.74 20.67
N ARG A 116 -8.66 0.98 20.81
CA ARG A 116 -9.59 1.11 21.94
C ARG A 116 -9.26 0.19 23.12
N LYS A 117 -8.25 -0.68 22.99
CA LYS A 117 -7.82 -1.55 24.09
C LYS A 117 -7.19 -0.74 25.24
N LYS A 118 -7.48 -1.18 26.45
CA LYS A 118 -6.84 -0.65 27.67
C LYS A 118 -6.23 -1.82 28.46
N PRO A 119 -4.98 -1.72 28.93
CA PRO A 119 -4.02 -0.60 28.72
C PRO A 119 -3.66 -0.41 27.25
N LEU A 120 -3.10 0.76 26.92
CA LEU A 120 -2.62 1.04 25.58
C LEU A 120 -1.54 0.01 25.18
N LEU A 121 -1.56 -0.37 23.90
CA LEU A 121 -0.57 -1.29 23.36
C LEU A 121 0.81 -0.62 23.31
N PRO A 122 1.90 -1.39 23.39
CA PRO A 122 3.26 -0.87 23.26
C PRO A 122 3.49 -0.11 21.95
N GLN A 123 4.38 0.89 22.01
CA GLN A 123 4.76 1.67 20.82
C GLN A 123 5.35 0.78 19.72
N GLY A 124 4.98 1.07 18.48
CA GLY A 124 5.35 0.27 17.32
C GLY A 124 4.37 -0.87 17.00
N THR A 125 3.42 -1.16 17.91
CA THR A 125 2.43 -2.23 17.67
C THR A 125 1.50 -1.89 16.50
N PHE A 126 0.98 -0.67 16.43
CA PHE A 126 0.05 -0.27 15.35
C PHE A 126 0.77 -0.23 14.01
N MET A 127 1.98 0.30 13.97
CA MET A 127 2.84 0.27 12.79
C MET A 127 3.11 -1.19 12.36
N GLY A 128 3.44 -2.07 13.30
CA GLY A 128 3.69 -3.48 13.03
C GLY A 128 2.46 -4.19 12.45
N VAL A 129 1.29 -3.98 13.05
CA VAL A 129 0.02 -4.55 12.57
C VAL A 129 -0.32 -4.02 11.17
N PHE A 130 -0.14 -2.72 10.92
CA PHE A 130 -0.37 -2.11 9.61
C PHE A 130 0.55 -2.71 8.56
N VAL A 131 1.86 -2.72 8.79
CA VAL A 131 2.86 -3.20 7.81
C VAL A 131 2.67 -4.70 7.54
N MET A 132 2.45 -5.51 8.59
CA MET A 132 2.18 -6.94 8.45
C MET A 132 0.87 -7.20 7.69
N GLY A 133 -0.21 -6.54 8.09
CA GLY A 133 -1.53 -6.71 7.48
C GLY A 133 -1.53 -6.29 6.01
N TYR A 134 -0.92 -5.16 5.69
CA TYR A 134 -0.73 -4.72 4.31
C TYR A 134 0.09 -5.74 3.50
N GLY A 135 1.22 -6.22 4.02
CA GLY A 135 2.05 -7.22 3.35
C GLY A 135 1.29 -8.53 3.08
N ILE A 136 0.49 -9.01 4.04
CA ILE A 136 -0.34 -10.22 3.86
C ILE A 136 -1.38 -10.00 2.75
N VAL A 137 -2.12 -8.91 2.79
CA VAL A 137 -3.15 -8.62 1.79
C VAL A 137 -2.51 -8.45 0.42
N ARG A 138 -1.42 -7.71 0.33
CA ARG A 138 -0.70 -7.50 -0.93
C ARG A 138 -0.21 -8.81 -1.54
N PHE A 139 0.30 -9.72 -0.71
CA PHE A 139 0.69 -11.06 -1.15
C PHE A 139 -0.49 -11.85 -1.73
N LEU A 140 -1.65 -11.81 -1.05
CA LEU A 140 -2.85 -12.55 -1.48
C LEU A 140 -3.46 -11.96 -2.76
N ILE A 141 -3.56 -10.64 -2.86
CA ILE A 141 -4.14 -9.97 -4.04
C ILE A 141 -3.31 -10.24 -5.30
N GLU A 142 -2.02 -10.46 -5.18
CA GLU A 142 -1.14 -10.73 -6.32
C GLU A 142 -1.54 -11.99 -7.12
N PHE A 143 -2.27 -12.93 -6.50
CA PHE A 143 -2.79 -14.10 -7.22
C PHE A 143 -3.85 -13.73 -8.27
N VAL A 144 -4.61 -12.68 -8.03
CA VAL A 144 -5.69 -12.22 -8.91
C VAL A 144 -5.33 -10.96 -9.70
N ARG A 145 -4.21 -10.30 -9.38
CA ARG A 145 -3.73 -9.11 -10.07
C ARG A 145 -2.91 -9.48 -11.31
N VAL A 146 -2.93 -8.62 -12.32
CA VAL A 146 -1.99 -8.72 -13.44
C VAL A 146 -0.61 -8.28 -12.95
N PRO A 147 0.44 -9.11 -13.10
CA PRO A 147 1.80 -8.70 -12.77
C PRO A 147 2.23 -7.47 -13.54
N ASP A 148 3.07 -6.63 -12.94
CA ASP A 148 3.61 -5.45 -13.61
C ASP A 148 4.37 -5.87 -14.88
N ALA A 149 4.00 -5.28 -16.02
CA ALA A 149 4.50 -5.68 -17.35
C ALA A 149 6.04 -5.62 -17.50
N GLN A 150 6.70 -4.80 -16.67
CA GLN A 150 8.15 -4.61 -16.69
C GLN A 150 8.94 -5.72 -15.98
N LEU A 151 8.34 -6.43 -15.03
CA LEU A 151 9.02 -7.36 -14.14
C LEU A 151 8.54 -8.82 -14.32
N GLY A 152 7.31 -9.01 -14.79
CA GLY A 152 6.73 -10.33 -15.07
C GLY A 152 6.74 -11.27 -13.84
N TYR A 153 6.91 -12.55 -14.13
CA TYR A 153 7.07 -13.60 -13.13
C TYR A 153 8.56 -13.88 -12.89
N LEU A 154 8.93 -14.00 -11.62
CA LEU A 154 10.26 -14.39 -11.16
C LEU A 154 10.31 -15.89 -10.85
N LEU A 155 11.54 -16.43 -10.66
CA LEU A 155 11.79 -17.83 -10.23
C LEU A 155 10.99 -18.87 -11.05
N GLY A 156 11.14 -18.82 -12.36
CA GLY A 156 10.53 -19.84 -13.24
C GLY A 156 9.02 -19.69 -13.44
N GLY A 157 8.46 -18.52 -13.21
CA GLY A 157 7.04 -18.26 -13.49
C GLY A 157 6.10 -18.41 -12.30
N VAL A 158 6.63 -18.60 -11.09
CA VAL A 158 5.82 -18.94 -9.90
C VAL A 158 5.55 -17.74 -8.99
N ILE A 159 6.51 -16.83 -8.84
CA ILE A 159 6.44 -15.72 -7.89
C ILE A 159 6.48 -14.39 -8.65
N THR A 160 5.64 -13.45 -8.25
CA THR A 160 5.69 -12.07 -8.76
C THR A 160 6.58 -11.20 -7.87
N MET A 161 7.04 -10.06 -8.42
CA MET A 161 7.79 -9.07 -7.63
C MET A 161 6.94 -8.55 -6.44
N GLY A 162 5.62 -8.39 -6.62
CA GLY A 162 4.72 -7.97 -5.56
C GLY A 162 4.70 -8.96 -4.38
N GLN A 163 4.68 -10.27 -4.67
CA GLN A 163 4.78 -11.30 -3.63
C GLN A 163 6.14 -11.29 -2.93
N LEU A 164 7.23 -11.17 -3.70
CA LEU A 164 8.58 -11.13 -3.13
C LEU A 164 8.79 -9.94 -2.19
N LEU A 165 8.30 -8.76 -2.57
CA LEU A 165 8.38 -7.56 -1.74
C LEU A 165 7.43 -7.57 -0.54
N SER A 166 6.35 -8.35 -0.60
CA SER A 166 5.39 -8.48 0.51
C SER A 166 5.95 -9.30 1.68
N LEU A 167 6.78 -10.30 1.42
CA LEU A 167 7.38 -11.14 2.48
C LEU A 167 8.22 -10.35 3.49
N PRO A 168 9.17 -9.49 3.07
CA PRO A 168 9.88 -8.62 3.99
C PRO A 168 8.97 -7.72 4.83
N LEU A 169 7.87 -7.22 4.25
CA LEU A 169 6.91 -6.41 5.00
C LEU A 169 6.22 -7.22 6.10
N VAL A 170 5.81 -8.45 5.82
CA VAL A 170 5.21 -9.34 6.82
C VAL A 170 6.20 -9.61 7.96
N ILE A 171 7.45 -9.94 7.62
CA ILE A 171 8.50 -10.22 8.61
C ILE A 171 8.81 -8.96 9.43
N ALA A 172 8.96 -7.81 8.79
CA ALA A 172 9.24 -6.54 9.48
C ALA A 172 8.08 -6.14 10.40
N GLY A 173 6.82 -6.26 9.94
CA GLY A 173 5.65 -5.98 10.75
C GLY A 173 5.55 -6.91 11.96
N LEU A 174 5.80 -8.21 11.78
CA LEU A 174 5.84 -9.17 12.87
C LEU A 174 6.97 -8.85 13.88
N ALA A 175 8.16 -8.51 13.39
CA ALA A 175 9.27 -8.10 14.23
C ALA A 175 8.92 -6.83 15.05
N LEU A 176 8.30 -5.84 14.43
CA LEU A 176 7.83 -4.64 15.14
C LEU A 176 6.85 -4.99 16.26
N ILE A 177 5.90 -5.91 16.05
CA ILE A 177 4.95 -6.35 17.08
C ILE A 177 5.67 -7.06 18.23
N ILE A 178 6.62 -7.96 17.93
CA ILE A 178 7.35 -8.73 18.95
C ILE A 178 8.27 -7.84 19.79
N PHE A 179 8.93 -6.86 19.16
CA PHE A 179 9.87 -5.96 19.82
C PHE A 179 9.24 -4.63 20.24
N ALA A 180 7.93 -4.45 20.12
CA ALA A 180 7.19 -3.29 20.59
C ALA A 180 7.41 -3.06 22.09
N ARG A 181 7.62 -1.79 22.50
CA ARG A 181 7.94 -1.40 23.89
C ARG A 181 7.02 -0.29 24.38
#